data_ea9ebcd9398d429f587fb412fb882f0d
#
_entry.id   ea9ebcd9398d429f587fb412fb882f0d
#
_cell.length_a   1.000
_cell.length_b   1.000
_cell.length_c   1.000
_cell.angle_alpha   90.00
_cell.angle_beta   90.00
_cell.angle_gamma   90.00
#
_symmetry.space_group_name_H-M   'P 1'
#
loop_
_entity.id
_entity.type
_entity.pdbx_description
1 polymer ?
#
loop_
_entity_poly.entity_id
_entity_poly.type
_entity_poly.pdbx_seq_one_letter_code
_entity_poly.pdbx_strand_id
1 'polypeptide(L)'
;MADIEDFRRLIAGDHGLVVVSTLRDNGTIASSVVNAGVLPHPLTGETVVGMVFRGGIRKLGHLRKRPYANVVIRAGWLWAAAEGRTDLAGPDDPMDGIDAERLRLLLREIFTAAGGTHDDFDTYDRVMREERRTAVFVHPERVYANPGQ
;
A
#
# COMPACT_ATOMS: atom_id res chain seq x y z
N MET A 1 15.83 -17.10 -4.70
CA MET A 1 14.64 -16.51 -5.32
C MET A 1 14.06 -15.44 -4.41
N ALA A 2 13.69 -14.30 -4.97
CA ALA A 2 13.13 -13.20 -4.19
C ALA A 2 11.71 -13.52 -3.70
N ASP A 3 11.41 -13.09 -2.49
CA ASP A 3 10.08 -13.19 -1.91
C ASP A 3 9.72 -11.91 -1.15
N ILE A 4 8.51 -11.86 -0.59
CA ILE A 4 8.01 -10.64 0.06
C ILE A 4 8.83 -10.25 1.29
N GLU A 5 9.57 -11.16 1.89
CA GLU A 5 10.45 -10.83 3.02
C GLU A 5 11.63 -9.96 2.57
N ASP A 6 12.08 -10.09 1.33
CA ASP A 6 13.11 -9.20 0.77
C ASP A 6 12.60 -7.77 0.71
N PHE A 7 11.32 -7.60 0.38
CA PHE A 7 10.66 -6.29 0.39
C PHE A 7 10.50 -5.79 1.83
N ARG A 8 9.99 -6.63 2.73
CA ARG A 8 9.72 -6.25 4.13
C ARG A 8 10.97 -5.74 4.84
N ARG A 9 12.11 -6.38 4.61
CA ARG A 9 13.37 -6.00 5.25
C ARG A 9 13.81 -4.57 4.93
N LEU A 10 13.37 -4.01 3.82
CA LEU A 10 13.78 -2.68 3.39
C LEU A 10 12.90 -1.56 3.95
N ILE A 11 11.76 -1.90 4.57
CA ILE A 11 10.81 -0.89 5.09
C ILE A 11 11.49 0.04 6.10
N ALA A 12 12.24 -0.51 7.04
CA ALA A 12 12.88 0.28 8.08
C ALA A 12 14.00 1.19 7.55
N GLY A 13 14.49 0.95 6.35
CA GLY A 13 15.62 1.69 5.79
C GLY A 13 15.30 3.13 5.40
N ASP A 14 14.05 3.41 5.03
CA ASP A 14 13.63 4.76 4.63
C ASP A 14 12.12 4.97 4.83
N HIS A 15 11.62 4.73 6.06
CA HIS A 15 10.24 5.02 6.43
C HIS A 15 9.18 4.31 5.57
N GLY A 16 9.51 3.18 4.98
CA GLY A 16 8.59 2.46 4.10
C GLY A 16 8.28 3.17 2.79
N LEU A 17 9.05 4.17 2.41
CA LEU A 17 8.81 4.91 1.17
C LEU A 17 9.01 3.99 -0.05
N VAL A 18 8.01 3.97 -0.92
CA VAL A 18 8.02 3.16 -2.14
C VAL A 18 7.67 4.05 -3.32
N VAL A 19 8.09 3.60 -4.51
CA VAL A 19 7.56 4.14 -5.76
C VAL A 19 6.45 3.20 -6.20
N VAL A 20 5.23 3.72 -6.27
CA VAL A 20 4.07 2.98 -6.76
C VAL A 20 3.76 3.43 -8.18
N SER A 21 3.56 2.46 -9.07
CA SER A 21 3.26 2.69 -10.49
C SER A 21 1.91 2.08 -10.84
N THR A 22 1.08 2.87 -11.51
CA THR A 22 -0.26 2.47 -11.96
C THR A 22 -0.42 2.77 -13.45
N LEU A 23 -1.44 2.20 -14.07
CA LEU A 23 -1.70 2.37 -15.50
C LEU A 23 -2.77 3.44 -15.75
N ARG A 24 -2.46 4.38 -16.62
CA ARG A 24 -3.43 5.36 -17.14
C ARG A 24 -4.27 4.71 -18.24
N ASP A 25 -5.38 5.35 -18.57
CA ASP A 25 -6.31 4.86 -19.61
C ASP A 25 -5.64 4.66 -20.97
N ASN A 26 -4.65 5.47 -21.28
CA ASN A 26 -3.94 5.38 -22.57
C ASN A 26 -2.78 4.37 -22.56
N GLY A 27 -2.65 3.58 -21.48
CA GLY A 27 -1.59 2.57 -21.37
C GLY A 27 -0.25 3.10 -20.89
N THR A 28 -0.13 4.39 -20.62
CA THR A 28 1.10 4.95 -20.05
C THR A 28 1.11 4.76 -18.53
N ILE A 29 2.28 4.93 -17.95
CA ILE A 29 2.52 4.62 -16.53
C ILE A 29 2.60 5.91 -15.72
N ALA A 30 1.89 5.93 -14.59
CA ALA A 30 1.97 7.00 -13.60
C ALA A 30 2.72 6.47 -12.38
N SER A 31 3.65 7.24 -11.85
CA SER A 31 4.42 6.85 -10.67
C SER A 31 4.38 7.96 -9.63
N SER A 32 4.41 7.56 -8.36
CA SER A 32 4.46 8.49 -7.24
C SER A 32 5.10 7.80 -6.04
N VAL A 33 5.40 8.58 -4.99
CA VAL A 33 6.02 8.06 -3.78
C VAL A 33 4.98 8.07 -2.65
N VAL A 34 4.92 6.98 -1.90
CA VAL A 34 4.01 6.80 -0.77
C VAL A 34 4.66 5.85 0.23
N ASN A 35 4.19 5.86 1.48
CA ASN A 35 4.63 4.87 2.47
C ASN A 35 3.86 3.57 2.26
N ALA A 36 4.54 2.44 2.43
CA ALA A 36 3.93 1.12 2.34
C ALA A 36 4.41 0.21 3.46
N GLY A 37 3.55 -0.70 3.87
CA GLY A 37 3.87 -1.75 4.83
C GLY A 37 3.54 -3.11 4.26
N VAL A 38 4.05 -4.15 4.90
CA VAL A 38 3.73 -5.54 4.58
C VAL A 38 2.94 -6.09 5.75
N LEU A 39 1.73 -6.59 5.48
CA LEU A 39 0.81 -7.04 6.53
C LEU A 39 -0.16 -8.09 5.98
N PRO A 40 -0.88 -8.82 6.86
CA PRO A 40 -1.92 -9.72 6.39
C PRO A 40 -3.10 -8.95 5.81
N HIS A 41 -3.66 -9.44 4.71
CA HIS A 41 -4.91 -8.92 4.15
C HIS A 41 -6.03 -9.09 5.18
N PRO A 42 -6.88 -8.10 5.41
CA PRO A 42 -7.86 -8.13 6.51
C PRO A 42 -8.93 -9.22 6.37
N LEU A 43 -9.18 -9.74 5.18
CA LEU A 43 -10.19 -10.78 4.96
C LEU A 43 -9.58 -12.15 4.74
N THR A 44 -8.48 -12.25 3.99
CA THR A 44 -7.90 -13.54 3.60
C THR A 44 -6.73 -13.99 4.46
N GLY A 45 -6.09 -13.05 5.16
CA GLY A 45 -4.87 -13.34 5.93
C GLY A 45 -3.62 -13.50 5.07
N GLU A 46 -3.75 -13.44 3.75
CA GLU A 46 -2.59 -13.52 2.85
C GLU A 46 -1.72 -12.29 3.02
N THR A 47 -0.40 -12.46 2.87
CA THR A 47 0.55 -11.35 2.98
C THR A 47 0.42 -10.43 1.77
N VAL A 48 0.22 -9.15 2.03
CA VAL A 48 0.05 -8.12 0.99
C VAL A 48 0.90 -6.89 1.32
N VAL A 49 1.10 -6.05 0.31
CA VAL A 49 1.67 -4.71 0.49
C VAL A 49 0.50 -3.75 0.64
N GLY A 50 0.48 -3.02 1.74
CA GLY A 50 -0.59 -2.05 2.05
C GLY A 50 -0.10 -0.62 1.98
N MET A 51 -0.94 0.24 1.42
CA MET A 51 -0.71 1.67 1.32
C MET A 51 -1.99 2.42 1.68
N VAL A 52 -1.87 3.70 2.04
CA VAL A 52 -3.02 4.54 2.34
C VAL A 52 -2.99 5.75 1.39
N PHE A 53 -4.00 5.86 0.54
CA PHE A 53 -4.10 6.94 -0.43
C PHE A 53 -5.19 7.93 0.01
N ARG A 54 -4.94 9.21 -0.22
CA ARG A 54 -5.93 10.25 -0.01
C ARG A 54 -7.09 10.07 -0.98
N GLY A 55 -8.33 10.28 -0.50
CA GLY A 55 -9.51 10.18 -1.35
C GLY A 55 -9.49 11.18 -2.50
N GLY A 56 -10.01 10.77 -3.65
CA GLY A 56 -10.13 11.62 -4.82
C GLY A 56 -8.88 11.78 -5.68
N ILE A 57 -7.76 11.16 -5.32
CA ILE A 57 -6.55 11.26 -6.15
C ILE A 57 -6.65 10.36 -7.39
N ARG A 58 -5.92 10.74 -8.43
CA ARG A 58 -5.99 10.06 -9.75
C ARG A 58 -5.59 8.60 -9.70
N LYS A 59 -4.64 8.23 -8.85
CA LYS A 59 -4.21 6.84 -8.70
C LYS A 59 -5.35 5.89 -8.35
N LEU A 60 -6.29 6.33 -7.51
CA LEU A 60 -7.46 5.52 -7.17
C LEU A 60 -8.31 5.26 -8.41
N GLY A 61 -8.49 6.27 -9.25
CA GLY A 61 -9.20 6.10 -10.52
C GLY A 61 -8.52 5.10 -11.45
N HIS A 62 -7.21 5.14 -11.53
CA HIS A 62 -6.42 4.16 -12.32
C HIS A 62 -6.69 2.75 -11.83
N LEU A 63 -6.63 2.56 -10.51
CA LEU A 63 -6.77 1.24 -9.89
C LEU A 63 -8.19 0.69 -9.96
N ARG A 64 -9.21 1.55 -9.99
CA ARG A 64 -10.59 1.11 -10.18
C ARG A 64 -10.80 0.51 -11.56
N LYS A 65 -10.13 1.06 -12.57
CA LYS A 65 -10.26 0.59 -13.95
C LYS A 65 -9.28 -0.52 -14.29
N ARG A 66 -8.06 -0.43 -13.78
CA ARG A 66 -6.99 -1.41 -14.02
C ARG A 66 -6.38 -1.76 -12.68
N PRO A 67 -6.95 -2.75 -11.96
CA PRO A 67 -6.55 -3.08 -10.59
C PRO A 67 -5.23 -3.85 -10.54
N TYR A 68 -4.17 -3.21 -10.97
CA TYR A 68 -2.83 -3.76 -11.00
C TYR A 68 -1.81 -2.67 -10.71
N ALA A 69 -0.83 -2.95 -9.85
CA ALA A 69 0.20 -1.99 -9.50
C ALA A 69 1.54 -2.66 -9.30
N ASN A 70 2.59 -1.88 -9.47
CA ASN A 70 3.95 -2.24 -9.15
C ASN A 70 4.44 -1.32 -8.05
N VAL A 71 5.09 -1.87 -7.03
CA VAL A 71 5.69 -1.10 -5.93
C VAL A 71 7.15 -1.48 -5.80
N VAL A 72 8.01 -0.47 -5.77
CA VAL A 72 9.45 -0.65 -5.59
C VAL A 72 9.88 0.03 -4.29
N ILE A 73 10.57 -0.71 -3.43
CA ILE A 73 11.17 -0.20 -2.22
C ILE A 73 12.70 -0.22 -2.34
N ARG A 74 13.36 0.76 -1.76
CA ARG A 74 14.82 0.88 -1.84
C ARG A 74 15.38 1.37 -0.52
N ALA A 75 16.52 0.81 -0.15
CA ALA A 75 17.36 1.31 0.93
C ALA A 75 18.80 1.28 0.42
N GLY A 76 19.33 2.46 0.04
CA GLY A 76 20.60 2.52 -0.65
C GLY A 76 20.55 1.81 -2.00
N TRP A 77 21.47 0.90 -2.25
CA TRP A 77 21.52 0.11 -3.48
C TRP A 77 20.67 -1.16 -3.41
N LEU A 78 20.17 -1.51 -2.23
CA LEU A 78 19.28 -2.66 -2.10
C LEU A 78 17.86 -2.25 -2.49
N TRP A 79 17.22 -3.04 -3.33
CA TRP A 79 15.84 -2.78 -3.71
C TRP A 79 15.08 -4.09 -3.92
N ALA A 80 13.77 -3.99 -3.81
CA ALA A 80 12.86 -5.08 -4.10
C ALA A 80 11.59 -4.49 -4.71
N ALA A 81 10.94 -5.26 -5.56
CA ALA A 81 9.68 -4.88 -6.17
C ALA A 81 8.65 -5.98 -5.95
N ALA A 82 7.42 -5.55 -5.75
CA ALA A 82 6.27 -6.44 -5.68
C ALA A 82 5.21 -5.91 -6.63
N GLU A 83 4.62 -6.78 -7.44
CA GLU A 83 3.57 -6.38 -8.36
C GLU A 83 2.46 -7.41 -8.39
N GLY A 84 1.26 -6.94 -8.63
CA GLY A 84 0.11 -7.81 -8.73
C GLY A 84 -1.19 -7.05 -8.70
N ARG A 85 -2.25 -7.82 -8.60
CA ARG A 85 -3.61 -7.32 -8.54
C ARG A 85 -3.82 -6.52 -7.26
N THR A 86 -4.67 -5.50 -7.34
CA THR A 86 -4.94 -4.61 -6.21
C THR A 86 -6.38 -4.70 -5.73
N ASP A 87 -6.57 -4.44 -4.45
CA ASP A 87 -7.88 -4.25 -3.82
C ASP A 87 -7.92 -2.88 -3.15
N LEU A 88 -9.11 -2.29 -3.10
CA LEU A 88 -9.34 -1.00 -2.45
C LEU A 88 -10.36 -1.17 -1.32
N ALA A 89 -10.13 -0.47 -0.22
CA ALA A 89 -11.09 -0.38 0.89
C ALA A 89 -11.09 1.05 1.41
N GLY A 90 -12.21 1.76 1.20
CA GLY A 90 -12.32 3.15 1.62
C GLY A 90 -13.75 3.65 1.55
N PRO A 91 -13.98 4.92 1.92
CA PRO A 91 -15.35 5.49 1.89
C PRO A 91 -15.97 5.46 0.51
N ASP A 92 -15.16 5.62 -0.54
CA ASP A 92 -15.63 5.64 -1.92
C ASP A 92 -15.45 4.28 -2.61
N ASP A 93 -14.84 3.33 -1.93
CA ASP A 93 -14.53 1.99 -2.45
C ASP A 93 -14.88 0.96 -1.37
N PRO A 94 -16.17 0.71 -1.13
CA PRO A 94 -16.57 -0.23 -0.09
C PRO A 94 -16.07 -1.63 -0.40
N MET A 95 -15.53 -2.29 0.61
CA MET A 95 -15.12 -3.68 0.54
C MET A 95 -16.02 -4.49 1.47
N ASP A 96 -16.68 -5.52 0.93
CA ASP A 96 -17.54 -6.38 1.74
C ASP A 96 -16.74 -6.99 2.89
N GLY A 97 -17.30 -6.95 4.10
CA GLY A 97 -16.63 -7.43 5.30
C GLY A 97 -15.79 -6.39 6.02
N ILE A 98 -15.64 -5.19 5.47
CA ILE A 98 -14.91 -4.08 6.09
C ILE A 98 -15.88 -2.93 6.30
N ASP A 99 -16.37 -2.78 7.54
CA ASP A 99 -17.19 -1.64 7.91
C ASP A 99 -16.34 -0.42 8.27
N ALA A 100 -16.97 0.69 8.63
CA ALA A 100 -16.25 1.93 8.94
C ALA A 100 -15.30 1.78 10.12
N GLU A 101 -15.69 1.02 11.14
CA GLU A 101 -14.83 0.79 12.30
C GLU A 101 -13.64 -0.11 11.94
N ARG A 102 -13.86 -1.16 11.15
CA ARG A 102 -12.76 -2.00 10.70
C ARG A 102 -11.80 -1.22 9.79
N LEU A 103 -12.33 -0.34 8.95
CA LEU A 103 -11.50 0.51 8.09
C LEU A 103 -10.63 1.43 8.94
N ARG A 104 -11.18 2.03 9.99
CA ARG A 104 -10.44 2.90 10.90
C ARG A 104 -9.22 2.17 11.47
N LEU A 105 -9.42 0.96 11.96
CA LEU A 105 -8.34 0.13 12.51
C LEU A 105 -7.36 -0.31 11.43
N LEU A 106 -7.86 -0.64 10.25
CA LEU A 106 -7.03 -1.09 9.12
C LEU A 106 -6.04 0.00 8.69
N LEU A 107 -6.48 1.25 8.62
CA LEU A 107 -5.59 2.35 8.26
C LEU A 107 -4.46 2.52 9.28
N ARG A 108 -4.73 2.35 10.57
CA ARG A 108 -3.71 2.33 11.62
C ARG A 108 -2.73 1.17 11.42
N GLU A 109 -3.25 -0.02 11.10
CA GLU A 109 -2.42 -1.22 10.88
C GLU A 109 -1.44 -1.01 9.72
N ILE A 110 -1.90 -0.44 8.62
CA ILE A 110 -1.05 -0.15 7.46
C ILE A 110 0.02 0.88 7.84
N PHE A 111 -0.37 1.94 8.52
CA PHE A 111 0.55 2.98 8.97
C PHE A 111 1.65 2.40 9.87
N THR A 112 1.29 1.55 10.81
CA THR A 112 2.23 0.90 11.72
C THR A 112 3.14 -0.07 10.96
N ALA A 113 2.58 -0.85 10.04
CA ALA A 113 3.36 -1.78 9.22
C ALA A 113 4.38 -1.07 8.32
N ALA A 114 4.09 0.17 7.93
CA ALA A 114 5.01 1.00 7.15
C ALA A 114 6.11 1.64 8.03
N GLY A 115 6.12 1.34 9.32
CA GLY A 115 7.11 1.87 10.26
C GLY A 115 6.68 3.17 10.94
N GLY A 116 5.42 3.58 10.76
CA GLY A 116 4.90 4.80 11.37
C GLY A 116 4.63 4.64 12.86
N THR A 117 4.79 5.73 13.59
CA THR A 117 4.41 5.82 15.00
C THR A 117 3.63 7.10 15.21
N HIS A 118 2.66 7.07 16.09
CA HIS A 118 1.83 8.23 16.38
C HIS A 118 1.47 8.24 17.86
N ASP A 119 1.51 9.40 18.48
CA ASP A 119 1.20 9.57 19.91
C ASP A 119 -0.28 9.91 20.15
N ASP A 120 -1.05 10.16 19.09
CA ASP A 120 -2.46 10.53 19.16
C ASP A 120 -3.24 9.93 17.99
N PHE A 121 -3.64 8.66 18.15
CA PHE A 121 -4.42 7.98 17.12
C PHE A 121 -5.83 8.53 16.94
N ASP A 122 -6.39 9.21 17.93
CA ASP A 122 -7.70 9.85 17.75
C ASP A 122 -7.62 10.98 16.72
N THR A 123 -6.57 11.78 16.79
CA THR A 123 -6.30 12.81 15.77
C THR A 123 -6.00 12.17 14.42
N TYR A 124 -5.20 11.10 14.39
CA TYR A 124 -4.91 10.36 13.17
C TYR A 124 -6.21 9.89 12.50
N ASP A 125 -7.09 9.24 13.26
CA ASP A 125 -8.37 8.73 12.72
C ASP A 125 -9.23 9.82 12.14
N ARG A 126 -9.29 10.98 12.81
CA ARG A 126 -10.06 12.11 12.35
C ARG A 126 -9.55 12.62 11.01
N VAL A 127 -8.23 12.77 10.87
CA VAL A 127 -7.60 13.22 9.63
C VAL A 127 -7.84 12.23 8.51
N MET A 128 -7.68 10.93 8.79
CA MET A 128 -7.93 9.88 7.79
C MET A 128 -9.37 9.95 7.27
N ARG A 129 -10.33 10.16 8.16
CA ARG A 129 -11.75 10.26 7.80
C ARG A 129 -12.03 11.53 7.00
N GLU A 130 -11.50 12.67 7.43
CA GLU A 130 -11.70 13.95 6.73
C GLU A 130 -11.10 13.91 5.32
N GLU A 131 -9.95 13.27 5.16
CA GLU A 131 -9.27 13.12 3.87
C GLU A 131 -9.78 11.96 3.05
N ARG A 132 -10.78 11.22 3.55
CA ARG A 132 -11.39 10.07 2.89
C ARG A 132 -10.34 9.06 2.43
N ARG A 133 -9.38 8.80 3.32
CA ARG A 133 -8.26 7.90 3.04
C ARG A 133 -8.74 6.49 2.72
N THR A 134 -8.10 5.89 1.73
CA THR A 134 -8.45 4.57 1.18
C THR A 134 -7.25 3.65 1.32
N ALA A 135 -7.50 2.46 1.86
CA ALA A 135 -6.51 1.40 1.90
C ALA A 135 -6.37 0.79 0.52
N VAL A 136 -5.12 0.58 0.09
CA VAL A 136 -4.79 -0.05 -1.18
C VAL A 136 -3.89 -1.23 -0.89
N PHE A 137 -4.28 -2.42 -1.33
CA PHE A 137 -3.49 -3.64 -1.17
C PHE A 137 -2.98 -4.12 -2.51
N VAL A 138 -1.69 -4.47 -2.57
CA VAL A 138 -1.11 -5.14 -3.73
C VAL A 138 -0.85 -6.58 -3.32
N HIS A 139 -1.46 -7.52 -4.06
CA HIS A 139 -1.17 -8.94 -3.90
C HIS A 139 0.15 -9.24 -4.60
N PRO A 140 1.18 -9.71 -3.88
CA PRO A 140 2.51 -9.89 -4.47
C PRO A 140 2.56 -11.15 -5.35
N GLU A 141 1.97 -11.06 -6.53
CA GLU A 141 1.95 -12.16 -7.49
C GLU A 141 3.34 -12.40 -8.08
N ARG A 142 4.15 -11.34 -8.16
CA ARG A 142 5.55 -11.43 -8.59
C ARG A 142 6.40 -10.53 -7.69
N VAL A 143 7.48 -11.11 -7.18
CA VAL A 143 8.46 -10.37 -6.37
C VAL A 143 9.83 -10.57 -6.99
N TYR A 144 10.58 -9.49 -7.13
CA TYR A 144 11.94 -9.53 -7.64
C TYR A 144 12.79 -8.49 -6.91
N ALA A 145 14.08 -8.72 -6.85
CA ALA A 145 15.02 -7.90 -6.08
C ALA A 145 16.40 -7.96 -6.74
N ASN A 146 17.24 -6.98 -6.43
CA ASN A 146 18.63 -7.10 -6.83
C ASN A 146 19.31 -8.20 -6.00
N PRO A 147 20.36 -8.85 -6.54
CA PRO A 147 21.12 -9.81 -5.74
C PRO A 147 21.66 -9.12 -4.50
N GLY A 148 21.60 -9.75 -3.35
CA GLY A 148 22.08 -9.19 -2.08
C GLY A 148 23.53 -8.73 -2.22
N GLN A 149 23.75 -7.48 -1.90
CA GLN A 149 25.07 -6.86 -2.01
C GLN A 149 25.63 -6.57 -0.63
#